data_97b834925ea6145c12ba2eec650c2a3d
#
_entry.id   97b834925ea6145c12ba2eec650c2a3d
#
_cell.length_a   1.000
_cell.length_b   1.000
_cell.length_c   1.000
_cell.angle_alpha   90.00
_cell.angle_beta   90.00
_cell.angle_gamma   90.00
#
_symmetry.space_group_name_H-M   'P 1'
#
loop_
_entity.id
_entity.type
_entity.pdbx_description
1 polymer ?
#
loop_
_entity_poly.entity_id
_entity_poly.type
_entity_poly.pdbx_seq_one_letter_code
_entity_poly.pdbx_strand_id
1 'polypeptide(L)'
;QSGLTAGQTFFVDKNGALQLTTNTAQSVGSETVFESATTQAKKMVFDSSNNRVIIAYADSGNSNYGTAIVGSVSGTSITFGSAQVFESASILNVGFFDIAFDSNSNRVVIVYADGGNSNIPTAIVGTVDSSNNSISFGTATTLQASGAVQADIVVDFDSNNNKILAVYGDGGNSNYLTGIVGTVSGTSISFGTKATVLSAVGYYPDVAFDSSNNKFAVVYSNNDSHGKAKVATISGTDVSYGSEATIASAQTRYLQAIFDSSNNKIVVAYDDQDNSTVGTAIVGTISSTDITFGTEAVIASGLTIQSSSYHDLTFDSSLNKIIHFSRDGSGGDDAKIHVGTVSGTSISFGSETVINGSDAIQSVGATFDSNANKVVLAYLDEGNSNYGTAVVFTPANDLSGSLSTDAVTAGTALSAT
;
A
#
# COMPACT_ATOMS: atom_id res chain seq x y z
N GLN A 1 15.35 32.50 -11.95
CA GLN A 1 14.55 31.50 -12.65
C GLN A 1 14.15 32.07 -14.03
N SER A 2 14.63 31.47 -15.11
CA SER A 2 14.23 31.81 -16.48
C SER A 2 12.91 31.07 -16.80
N GLY A 3 11.92 31.80 -17.31
CA GLY A 3 10.65 31.20 -17.79
C GLY A 3 9.38 31.79 -17.19
N LEU A 4 9.46 32.85 -16.38
CA LEU A 4 8.28 33.52 -15.85
C LEU A 4 7.70 34.50 -16.88
N THR A 5 6.41 34.36 -17.20
CA THR A 5 5.69 35.28 -18.12
C THR A 5 4.73 36.13 -17.30
N ALA A 6 4.67 37.45 -17.59
CA ALA A 6 3.75 38.35 -16.93
C ALA A 6 2.30 37.93 -17.14
N GLY A 7 1.50 37.90 -16.07
CA GLY A 7 0.09 37.51 -16.10
C GLY A 7 -0.17 36.01 -15.79
N GLN A 8 0.86 35.21 -15.57
CA GLN A 8 0.70 33.84 -15.07
C GLN A 8 0.51 33.82 -13.56
N THR A 9 -0.33 32.90 -13.08
CA THR A 9 -0.51 32.64 -11.64
C THR A 9 0.59 31.70 -11.17
N PHE A 10 1.27 32.06 -10.12
CA PHE A 10 2.32 31.25 -9.47
C PHE A 10 1.87 30.86 -8.07
N PHE A 11 2.27 29.68 -7.66
CA PHE A 11 2.11 29.22 -6.29
C PHE A 11 3.48 29.05 -5.66
N VAL A 12 3.57 29.28 -4.36
CA VAL A 12 4.78 29.05 -3.59
C VAL A 12 4.66 27.65 -2.99
N ASP A 13 5.56 26.73 -3.38
CA ASP A 13 5.60 25.40 -2.77
C ASP A 13 6.09 25.44 -1.32
N LYS A 14 6.02 24.31 -0.63
CA LYS A 14 6.46 24.16 0.77
C LYS A 14 7.93 24.55 1.02
N ASN A 15 8.74 24.63 -0.03
CA ASN A 15 10.15 25.01 0.03
C ASN A 15 10.38 26.47 -0.35
N GLY A 16 9.30 27.23 -0.57
CA GLY A 16 9.38 28.64 -0.98
C GLY A 16 9.71 28.84 -2.46
N ALA A 17 9.67 27.79 -3.29
CA ALA A 17 9.89 27.90 -4.73
C ALA A 17 8.60 28.27 -5.45
N LEU A 18 8.70 29.20 -6.44
CA LEU A 18 7.59 29.55 -7.30
C LEU A 18 7.35 28.41 -8.32
N GLN A 19 6.18 27.81 -8.26
CA GLN A 19 5.74 26.77 -9.19
C GLN A 19 4.68 27.32 -10.14
N LEU A 20 4.84 27.04 -11.43
CA LEU A 20 3.76 27.15 -12.42
C LEU A 20 2.90 25.89 -12.26
N THR A 21 1.79 26.01 -11.57
CA THR A 21 0.83 24.91 -11.54
C THR A 21 -0.48 25.37 -12.14
N THR A 22 -0.90 24.67 -13.15
CA THR A 22 -2.31 24.64 -13.51
C THR A 22 -2.99 23.74 -12.50
N ASN A 23 -4.11 24.17 -11.88
CA ASN A 23 -5.01 23.26 -11.20
C ASN A 23 -5.29 22.11 -12.16
N THR A 24 -4.72 20.95 -11.88
CA THR A 24 -5.07 19.76 -12.64
C THR A 24 -6.32 19.18 -12.02
N ALA A 25 -7.38 19.13 -12.81
CA ALA A 25 -8.55 18.38 -12.40
C ALA A 25 -8.18 16.91 -12.18
N GLN A 26 -8.81 16.28 -11.21
CA GLN A 26 -8.74 14.85 -11.02
C GLN A 26 -9.09 14.13 -12.32
N SER A 27 -8.35 13.09 -12.67
CA SER A 27 -8.61 12.31 -13.87
C SER A 27 -8.31 10.82 -13.66
N VAL A 28 -9.09 9.99 -14.34
CA VAL A 28 -8.90 8.55 -14.46
C VAL A 28 -8.53 8.26 -15.91
N GLY A 29 -7.46 7.52 -16.12
CA GLY A 29 -7.03 7.06 -17.43
C GLY A 29 -7.92 5.93 -17.98
N SER A 30 -7.62 5.48 -19.18
CA SER A 30 -8.32 4.32 -19.77
C SER A 30 -7.89 3.03 -19.07
N GLU A 31 -8.83 2.12 -18.92
CA GLU A 31 -8.60 0.77 -18.46
C GLU A 31 -7.64 0.01 -19.37
N THR A 32 -6.74 -0.75 -18.78
CA THR A 32 -5.79 -1.59 -19.48
C THR A 32 -5.81 -2.99 -18.88
N VAL A 33 -6.20 -3.98 -19.65
CA VAL A 33 -6.15 -5.39 -19.23
C VAL A 33 -4.69 -5.83 -19.15
N PHE A 34 -4.26 -6.31 -17.97
CA PHE A 34 -2.94 -6.91 -17.79
C PHE A 34 -2.98 -8.44 -17.79
N GLU A 35 -4.15 -9.04 -17.51
CA GLU A 35 -4.37 -10.48 -17.55
C GLU A 35 -5.77 -10.78 -18.10
N SER A 36 -5.83 -11.59 -19.17
CA SER A 36 -7.08 -11.97 -19.84
C SER A 36 -7.71 -13.22 -19.23
N ALA A 37 -7.47 -13.46 -17.95
CA ALA A 37 -8.11 -14.48 -17.14
C ALA A 37 -8.51 -13.88 -15.79
N THR A 38 -9.27 -14.62 -15.01
CA THR A 38 -9.63 -14.22 -13.64
C THR A 38 -8.39 -14.10 -12.79
N THR A 39 -8.22 -12.94 -12.14
CA THR A 39 -7.13 -12.68 -11.20
C THR A 39 -7.67 -12.53 -9.79
N GLN A 40 -7.06 -13.23 -8.84
CA GLN A 40 -7.40 -13.10 -7.41
C GLN A 40 -6.24 -12.49 -6.66
N ALA A 41 -6.53 -11.91 -5.49
CA ALA A 41 -5.55 -11.29 -4.61
C ALA A 41 -4.52 -10.48 -5.40
N LYS A 42 -4.50 -9.17 -5.25
CA LYS A 42 -3.53 -8.31 -5.93
C LYS A 42 -2.77 -7.51 -4.91
N LYS A 43 -1.46 -7.51 -5.06
CA LYS A 43 -0.57 -6.65 -4.29
C LYS A 43 0.34 -5.92 -5.27
N MET A 44 0.64 -4.68 -4.96
CA MET A 44 1.35 -3.80 -5.88
C MET A 44 2.48 -3.06 -5.19
N VAL A 45 3.55 -2.83 -5.92
CA VAL A 45 4.65 -1.98 -5.45
C VAL A 45 5.23 -1.17 -6.62
N PHE A 46 5.79 -0.02 -6.31
CA PHE A 46 6.52 0.80 -7.26
C PHE A 46 8.04 0.62 -7.06
N ASP A 47 8.70 0.14 -8.11
CA ASP A 47 10.16 0.10 -8.23
C ASP A 47 10.65 1.48 -8.68
N SER A 48 11.06 2.29 -7.71
CA SER A 48 11.56 3.65 -7.95
C SER A 48 12.91 3.70 -8.66
N SER A 49 13.67 2.60 -8.69
CA SER A 49 14.95 2.52 -9.37
C SER A 49 14.81 2.32 -10.87
N ASN A 50 13.82 1.53 -11.27
CA ASN A 50 13.52 1.23 -12.68
C ASN A 50 12.33 2.03 -13.21
N ASN A 51 11.62 2.77 -12.35
CA ASN A 51 10.37 3.48 -12.65
C ASN A 51 9.33 2.52 -13.25
N ARG A 52 9.01 1.46 -12.49
CA ARG A 52 8.08 0.41 -12.91
C ARG A 52 7.11 0.07 -11.78
N VAL A 53 5.89 -0.21 -12.17
CA VAL A 53 4.87 -0.79 -11.29
C VAL A 53 4.92 -2.29 -11.43
N ILE A 54 4.93 -3.00 -10.32
CA ILE A 54 4.84 -4.46 -10.29
C ILE A 54 3.51 -4.84 -9.65
N ILE A 55 2.76 -5.70 -10.34
CA ILE A 55 1.52 -6.30 -9.84
C ILE A 55 1.79 -7.78 -9.64
N ALA A 56 1.68 -8.25 -8.41
CA ALA A 56 1.64 -9.68 -8.08
C ALA A 56 0.18 -10.13 -7.91
N TYR A 57 -0.18 -11.31 -8.40
CA TYR A 57 -1.54 -11.83 -8.34
C TYR A 57 -1.58 -13.36 -8.43
N ALA A 58 -2.70 -13.95 -8.00
CA ALA A 58 -3.00 -15.35 -8.26
C ALA A 58 -3.71 -15.45 -9.62
N ASP A 59 -3.10 -16.15 -10.56
CA ASP A 59 -3.62 -16.34 -11.93
C ASP A 59 -4.55 -17.54 -11.98
N SER A 60 -5.85 -17.30 -11.93
CA SER A 60 -6.84 -18.40 -12.01
C SER A 60 -6.90 -19.07 -13.39
N GLY A 61 -6.46 -18.37 -14.44
CA GLY A 61 -6.29 -18.96 -15.76
C GLY A 61 -5.16 -19.98 -15.82
N ASN A 62 -4.23 -19.90 -14.86
CA ASN A 62 -3.08 -20.79 -14.71
C ASN A 62 -3.08 -21.49 -13.33
N SER A 63 -4.17 -22.13 -12.94
CA SER A 63 -4.27 -22.94 -11.71
C SER A 63 -3.99 -22.17 -10.41
N ASN A 64 -4.25 -20.87 -10.37
CA ASN A 64 -3.95 -19.95 -9.27
C ASN A 64 -2.45 -19.86 -8.93
N TYR A 65 -1.60 -20.02 -9.93
CA TYR A 65 -0.16 -19.83 -9.76
C TYR A 65 0.16 -18.40 -9.36
N GLY A 66 1.18 -18.25 -8.52
CA GLY A 66 1.72 -16.95 -8.18
C GLY A 66 2.40 -16.31 -9.39
N THR A 67 1.83 -15.22 -9.88
CA THR A 67 2.27 -14.55 -11.10
C THR A 67 2.54 -13.08 -10.84
N ALA A 68 3.53 -12.51 -11.49
CA ALA A 68 3.81 -11.08 -11.44
C ALA A 68 3.98 -10.50 -12.84
N ILE A 69 3.57 -9.24 -13.00
CA ILE A 69 3.69 -8.50 -14.25
C ILE A 69 4.24 -7.10 -13.97
N VAL A 70 5.03 -6.58 -14.92
CA VAL A 70 5.67 -5.27 -14.81
C VAL A 70 5.03 -4.30 -15.77
N GLY A 71 4.65 -3.12 -15.26
CA GLY A 71 4.05 -2.03 -16.02
C GLY A 71 4.89 -0.76 -16.02
N SER A 72 4.78 0.03 -17.09
CA SER A 72 5.31 1.38 -17.18
C SER A 72 4.21 2.40 -17.42
N VAL A 73 4.20 3.48 -16.64
CA VAL A 73 3.23 4.57 -16.74
C VAL A 73 3.75 5.63 -17.70
N SER A 74 2.86 6.11 -18.57
CA SER A 74 3.11 7.25 -19.45
C SER A 74 1.85 8.11 -19.58
N GLY A 75 1.89 9.32 -19.02
CA GLY A 75 0.72 10.19 -18.95
C GLY A 75 -0.40 9.59 -18.09
N THR A 76 -1.53 9.24 -18.72
CA THR A 76 -2.68 8.60 -18.05
C THR A 76 -2.85 7.13 -18.46
N SER A 77 -1.83 6.53 -19.05
CA SER A 77 -1.87 5.16 -19.56
C SER A 77 -0.79 4.32 -18.89
N ILE A 78 -1.02 3.02 -18.80
CA ILE A 78 -0.02 2.03 -18.38
C ILE A 78 0.12 0.96 -19.47
N THR A 79 1.36 0.50 -19.70
CA THR A 79 1.64 -0.60 -20.62
C THR A 79 2.38 -1.70 -19.86
N PHE A 80 2.06 -2.95 -20.16
CA PHE A 80 2.61 -4.11 -19.48
C PHE A 80 3.54 -4.91 -20.38
N GLY A 81 4.54 -5.55 -19.75
CA GLY A 81 5.35 -6.58 -20.40
C GLY A 81 4.71 -7.96 -20.30
N SER A 82 5.52 -9.02 -20.35
CA SER A 82 5.04 -10.39 -20.19
C SER A 82 4.96 -10.77 -18.72
N ALA A 83 3.87 -11.42 -18.34
CA ALA A 83 3.70 -11.99 -17.00
C ALA A 83 4.72 -13.11 -16.75
N GLN A 84 5.17 -13.23 -15.49
CA GLN A 84 6.15 -14.22 -15.06
C GLN A 84 5.65 -14.94 -13.82
N VAL A 85 5.61 -16.26 -13.87
CA VAL A 85 5.26 -17.11 -12.71
C VAL A 85 6.41 -17.09 -11.71
N PHE A 86 6.11 -16.79 -10.44
CA PHE A 86 7.07 -16.89 -9.34
C PHE A 86 6.82 -18.14 -8.48
N GLU A 87 5.61 -18.69 -8.50
CA GLU A 87 5.26 -19.92 -7.81
C GLU A 87 4.35 -20.80 -8.71
N SER A 88 4.81 -22.02 -9.00
CA SER A 88 4.11 -22.98 -9.89
C SER A 88 3.15 -23.91 -9.13
N ALA A 89 2.71 -23.49 -7.95
CA ALA A 89 1.61 -24.07 -7.22
C ALA A 89 0.58 -22.99 -6.89
N SER A 90 -0.62 -23.39 -6.46
CA SER A 90 -1.64 -22.44 -6.05
C SER A 90 -1.16 -21.65 -4.84
N ILE A 91 -1.15 -20.31 -4.92
CA ILE A 91 -1.04 -19.42 -3.79
C ILE A 91 -2.45 -19.18 -3.24
N LEU A 92 -2.98 -20.17 -2.52
CA LEU A 92 -4.37 -20.20 -2.07
C LEU A 92 -4.69 -19.04 -1.14
N ASN A 93 -5.79 -18.40 -1.45
CA ASN A 93 -6.53 -17.40 -0.71
C ASN A 93 -6.00 -15.97 -0.78
N VAL A 94 -6.96 -15.09 -0.87
CA VAL A 94 -6.86 -13.65 -0.67
C VAL A 94 -6.20 -13.39 0.69
N GLY A 95 -5.14 -12.57 0.70
CA GLY A 95 -4.42 -12.22 1.92
C GLY A 95 -3.17 -13.06 2.23
N PHE A 96 -2.93 -14.17 1.55
CA PHE A 96 -1.77 -15.03 1.82
C PHE A 96 -0.52 -14.72 0.97
N PHE A 97 -0.37 -13.52 0.49
CA PHE A 97 0.89 -13.01 -0.06
C PHE A 97 0.95 -11.48 -0.02
N ASP A 98 2.15 -10.95 -0.05
CA ASP A 98 2.41 -9.52 -0.10
C ASP A 98 3.74 -9.23 -0.80
N ILE A 99 3.99 -7.95 -1.13
CA ILE A 99 5.11 -7.51 -1.95
C ILE A 99 5.73 -6.23 -1.40
N ALA A 100 7.05 -6.17 -1.33
CA ALA A 100 7.81 -4.97 -0.96
C ALA A 100 8.91 -4.69 -1.98
N PHE A 101 9.29 -3.41 -2.10
CA PHE A 101 10.43 -2.99 -2.90
C PHE A 101 11.61 -2.60 -2.02
N ASP A 102 12.68 -3.39 -2.08
CA ASP A 102 13.99 -3.09 -1.49
C ASP A 102 14.72 -2.10 -2.39
N SER A 103 14.60 -0.81 -2.06
CA SER A 103 15.21 0.28 -2.82
C SER A 103 16.74 0.32 -2.70
N ASN A 104 17.33 -0.33 -1.70
CA ASN A 104 18.77 -0.41 -1.54
C ASN A 104 19.41 -1.44 -2.48
N SER A 105 18.77 -2.61 -2.59
CA SER A 105 19.24 -3.69 -3.45
C SER A 105 18.65 -3.62 -4.86
N ASN A 106 17.66 -2.75 -5.10
CA ASN A 106 16.86 -2.67 -6.31
C ASN A 106 16.20 -4.03 -6.61
N ARG A 107 15.46 -4.55 -5.64
CA ARG A 107 14.82 -5.86 -5.72
C ARG A 107 13.38 -5.80 -5.23
N VAL A 108 12.57 -6.61 -5.84
CA VAL A 108 11.22 -6.89 -5.38
C VAL A 108 11.26 -8.13 -4.48
N VAL A 109 10.63 -8.08 -3.33
CA VAL A 109 10.47 -9.23 -2.44
C VAL A 109 9.00 -9.58 -2.38
N ILE A 110 8.65 -10.81 -2.73
CA ILE A 110 7.31 -11.36 -2.58
C ILE A 110 7.35 -12.41 -1.47
N VAL A 111 6.46 -12.27 -0.50
CA VAL A 111 6.25 -13.28 0.56
C VAL A 111 4.90 -13.93 0.35
N TYR A 112 4.81 -15.25 0.46
CA TYR A 112 3.59 -15.98 0.13
C TYR A 112 3.47 -17.31 0.89
N ALA A 113 2.25 -17.84 0.95
CA ALA A 113 2.01 -19.19 1.40
C ALA A 113 2.27 -20.15 0.23
N ASP A 114 3.31 -20.96 0.32
CA ASP A 114 3.71 -21.89 -0.74
C ASP A 114 2.80 -23.13 -0.78
N GLY A 115 1.82 -23.12 -1.66
CA GLY A 115 0.89 -24.23 -1.83
C GLY A 115 1.54 -25.54 -2.31
N GLY A 116 2.69 -25.44 -2.98
CA GLY A 116 3.51 -26.59 -3.35
C GLY A 116 4.28 -27.21 -2.18
N ASN A 117 4.40 -26.45 -1.07
CA ASN A 117 5.15 -26.83 0.12
C ASN A 117 4.28 -26.72 1.40
N SER A 118 3.07 -27.26 1.37
CA SER A 118 2.16 -27.29 2.53
C SER A 118 1.84 -25.91 3.12
N ASN A 119 1.77 -24.88 2.30
CA ASN A 119 1.53 -23.48 2.68
C ASN A 119 2.56 -22.94 3.70
N ILE A 120 3.78 -23.43 3.67
CA ILE A 120 4.88 -22.85 4.48
C ILE A 120 5.17 -21.43 3.98
N PRO A 121 5.30 -20.43 4.88
CA PRO A 121 5.62 -19.07 4.47
C PRO A 121 6.97 -19.04 3.77
N THR A 122 6.97 -18.51 2.56
CA THR A 122 8.10 -18.52 1.62
C THR A 122 8.28 -17.13 1.04
N ALA A 123 9.52 -16.77 0.74
CA ALA A 123 9.86 -15.53 0.05
C ALA A 123 10.65 -15.80 -1.22
N ILE A 124 10.48 -14.93 -2.19
CA ILE A 124 11.25 -14.94 -3.44
C ILE A 124 11.69 -13.53 -3.81
N VAL A 125 12.87 -13.40 -4.40
CA VAL A 125 13.45 -12.13 -4.79
C VAL A 125 13.38 -11.95 -6.30
N GLY A 126 12.74 -10.87 -6.73
CA GLY A 126 12.58 -10.48 -8.13
C GLY A 126 13.57 -9.39 -8.56
N THR A 127 14.00 -9.48 -9.80
CA THR A 127 14.81 -8.46 -10.49
C THR A 127 14.04 -7.94 -11.70
N VAL A 128 13.75 -6.64 -11.70
CA VAL A 128 13.04 -5.97 -12.79
C VAL A 128 14.05 -5.56 -13.89
N ASP A 129 13.69 -5.83 -15.14
CA ASP A 129 14.34 -5.28 -16.34
C ASP A 129 13.41 -4.24 -16.98
N SER A 130 13.79 -2.97 -16.82
CA SER A 130 13.00 -1.84 -17.35
C SER A 130 13.05 -1.71 -18.86
N SER A 131 13.97 -2.38 -19.54
CA SER A 131 14.12 -2.28 -21.00
C SER A 131 12.97 -2.96 -21.76
N ASN A 132 12.36 -3.98 -21.16
CA ASN A 132 11.29 -4.77 -21.74
C ASN A 132 10.10 -5.00 -20.80
N ASN A 133 10.07 -4.31 -19.65
CA ASN A 133 9.05 -4.50 -18.61
C ASN A 133 8.92 -5.96 -18.16
N SER A 134 10.02 -6.62 -17.84
CA SER A 134 10.02 -7.99 -17.35
C SER A 134 10.55 -8.10 -15.94
N ILE A 135 10.23 -9.21 -15.28
CA ILE A 135 10.77 -9.57 -13.97
C ILE A 135 11.28 -11.01 -14.03
N SER A 136 12.41 -11.26 -13.39
CA SER A 136 12.96 -12.60 -13.20
C SER A 136 13.14 -12.87 -11.70
N PHE A 137 13.02 -14.14 -11.31
CA PHE A 137 13.05 -14.53 -9.91
C PHE A 137 14.27 -15.39 -9.57
N GLY A 138 14.77 -15.19 -8.35
CA GLY A 138 15.82 -16.04 -7.76
C GLY A 138 15.25 -17.35 -7.21
N THR A 139 15.95 -17.94 -6.26
CA THR A 139 15.48 -19.16 -5.59
C THR A 139 14.61 -18.79 -4.39
N ALA A 140 13.45 -19.42 -4.30
CA ALA A 140 12.55 -19.26 -3.16
C ALA A 140 13.18 -19.78 -1.86
N THR A 141 12.92 -19.11 -0.75
CA THR A 141 13.46 -19.42 0.57
C THR A 141 12.33 -19.39 1.60
N THR A 142 12.18 -20.47 2.39
CA THR A 142 11.17 -20.52 3.44
C THR A 142 11.54 -19.62 4.63
N LEU A 143 10.54 -18.94 5.22
CA LEU A 143 10.72 -18.12 6.42
C LEU A 143 10.88 -18.99 7.68
N GLN A 144 10.42 -20.21 7.64
CA GLN A 144 10.49 -21.18 8.72
C GLN A 144 10.58 -22.62 8.19
N ALA A 145 11.05 -23.52 9.03
CA ALA A 145 11.29 -24.92 8.63
C ALA A 145 10.01 -25.74 8.47
N SER A 146 8.92 -25.37 9.16
CA SER A 146 7.65 -26.11 9.14
C SER A 146 6.52 -25.26 9.73
N GLY A 147 5.29 -25.62 9.41
CA GLY A 147 4.07 -24.93 9.84
C GLY A 147 3.51 -24.04 8.74
N ALA A 148 2.24 -24.23 8.40
CA ALA A 148 1.55 -23.42 7.40
C ALA A 148 1.29 -22.00 7.90
N VAL A 149 1.13 -21.05 6.99
CA VAL A 149 0.56 -19.74 7.30
C VAL A 149 -0.89 -19.93 7.77
N GLN A 150 -1.28 -19.27 8.86
CA GLN A 150 -2.61 -19.37 9.46
C GLN A 150 -3.39 -18.06 9.50
N ALA A 151 -2.74 -16.96 9.12
CA ALA A 151 -3.33 -15.64 8.93
C ALA A 151 -2.62 -15.00 7.74
N ASP A 152 -3.08 -13.82 7.34
CA ASP A 152 -2.43 -13.06 6.27
C ASP A 152 -0.93 -12.95 6.50
N ILE A 153 -0.17 -12.93 5.42
CA ILE A 153 1.27 -12.65 5.43
C ILE A 153 1.49 -11.29 4.78
N VAL A 154 2.22 -10.43 5.49
CA VAL A 154 2.48 -9.05 5.05
C VAL A 154 3.96 -8.73 5.16
N VAL A 155 4.43 -7.78 4.34
CA VAL A 155 5.84 -7.40 4.28
C VAL A 155 6.00 -5.93 3.94
N ASP A 156 6.97 -5.26 4.60
CA ASP A 156 7.41 -3.94 4.16
C ASP A 156 8.93 -3.79 4.35
N PHE A 157 9.50 -2.77 3.71
CA PHE A 157 10.94 -2.54 3.62
C PHE A 157 11.42 -1.39 4.49
N ASP A 158 12.37 -1.69 5.37
CA ASP A 158 13.14 -0.74 6.17
C ASP A 158 14.31 -0.19 5.33
N SER A 159 14.10 0.99 4.76
CA SER A 159 15.12 1.68 3.94
C SER A 159 16.31 2.21 4.76
N ASN A 160 16.20 2.30 6.08
CA ASN A 160 17.27 2.79 6.94
C ASN A 160 18.25 1.68 7.31
N ASN A 161 17.75 0.46 7.56
CA ASN A 161 18.58 -0.70 7.92
C ASN A 161 18.78 -1.68 6.75
N ASN A 162 18.13 -1.44 5.60
CA ASN A 162 18.13 -2.34 4.45
C ASN A 162 17.66 -3.75 4.82
N LYS A 163 16.50 -3.82 5.43
CA LYS A 163 15.85 -5.05 5.89
C LYS A 163 14.40 -5.08 5.46
N ILE A 164 13.84 -6.25 5.36
CA ILE A 164 12.39 -6.42 5.33
C ILE A 164 11.89 -6.92 6.68
N LEU A 165 10.66 -6.58 7.02
CA LEU A 165 9.92 -7.20 8.10
C LEU A 165 8.74 -7.94 7.50
N ALA A 166 8.69 -9.25 7.65
CA ALA A 166 7.52 -10.06 7.32
C ALA A 166 6.78 -10.43 8.60
N VAL A 167 5.44 -10.30 8.59
CA VAL A 167 4.58 -10.67 9.72
C VAL A 167 3.51 -11.62 9.23
N TYR A 168 3.26 -12.70 9.97
CA TYR A 168 2.32 -13.76 9.58
C TYR A 168 1.84 -14.57 10.79
N GLY A 169 0.73 -15.30 10.61
CA GLY A 169 0.26 -16.29 11.58
C GLY A 169 1.10 -17.58 11.48
N ASP A 170 1.86 -17.89 12.52
CA ASP A 170 2.80 -19.01 12.54
C ASP A 170 2.13 -20.32 13.01
N GLY A 171 1.70 -21.16 12.07
CA GLY A 171 1.12 -22.48 12.35
C GLY A 171 2.10 -23.47 13.02
N GLY A 172 3.40 -23.21 12.95
CA GLY A 172 4.42 -23.94 13.71
C GLY A 172 4.54 -23.50 15.16
N ASN A 173 3.87 -22.41 15.57
CA ASN A 173 3.90 -21.83 16.91
C ASN A 173 2.48 -21.45 17.38
N SER A 174 1.59 -22.42 17.45
CA SER A 174 0.21 -22.23 17.96
C SER A 174 -0.59 -21.13 17.25
N ASN A 175 -0.27 -20.84 16.01
CA ASN A 175 -0.88 -19.78 15.18
C ASN A 175 -0.64 -18.37 15.74
N TYR A 176 0.41 -18.18 16.54
CA TYR A 176 0.74 -16.86 17.06
C TYR A 176 1.16 -15.91 15.95
N LEU A 177 0.73 -14.65 16.06
CA LEU A 177 1.20 -13.62 15.14
C LEU A 177 2.70 -13.39 15.38
N THR A 178 3.50 -13.60 14.34
CA THR A 178 4.96 -13.70 14.43
C THR A 178 5.60 -12.82 13.36
N GLY A 179 6.69 -12.15 13.69
CA GLY A 179 7.50 -11.38 12.74
C GLY A 179 8.89 -11.95 12.58
N ILE A 180 9.47 -11.74 11.41
CA ILE A 180 10.83 -12.16 11.06
C ILE A 180 11.50 -11.14 10.16
N VAL A 181 12.79 -10.92 10.39
CA VAL A 181 13.59 -9.95 9.60
C VAL A 181 14.29 -10.68 8.47
N GLY A 182 14.12 -10.18 7.25
CA GLY A 182 14.81 -10.65 6.05
C GLY A 182 15.94 -9.71 5.60
N THR A 183 16.98 -10.29 5.02
CA THR A 183 18.09 -9.57 4.40
C THR A 183 18.28 -10.04 2.97
N VAL A 184 18.09 -9.14 2.00
CA VAL A 184 18.28 -9.41 0.58
C VAL A 184 19.76 -9.34 0.23
N SER A 185 20.25 -10.28 -0.56
CA SER A 185 21.60 -10.29 -1.12
C SER A 185 21.59 -10.86 -2.56
N GLY A 186 21.77 -9.99 -3.53
CA GLY A 186 21.63 -10.35 -4.94
C GLY A 186 20.20 -10.76 -5.29
N THR A 187 19.99 -12.03 -5.64
CA THR A 187 18.66 -12.62 -5.91
C THR A 187 18.21 -13.61 -4.83
N SER A 188 18.85 -13.57 -3.67
CA SER A 188 18.54 -14.43 -2.53
C SER A 188 18.12 -13.62 -1.33
N ILE A 189 17.41 -14.24 -0.41
CA ILE A 189 17.04 -13.67 0.89
C ILE A 189 17.37 -14.63 2.00
N SER A 190 17.81 -14.12 3.14
CA SER A 190 18.04 -14.87 4.36
C SER A 190 17.26 -14.27 5.52
N PHE A 191 16.86 -15.09 6.47
CA PHE A 191 16.02 -14.69 7.60
C PHE A 191 16.75 -14.83 8.93
N GLY A 192 16.43 -13.91 9.86
CA GLY A 192 16.90 -13.92 11.22
C GLY A 192 16.05 -14.78 12.16
N THR A 193 15.99 -14.39 13.43
CA THR A 193 15.21 -15.10 14.45
C THR A 193 13.77 -14.59 14.47
N LYS A 194 12.80 -15.50 14.53
CA LYS A 194 11.38 -15.17 14.70
C LYS A 194 11.12 -14.53 16.06
N ALA A 195 10.25 -13.53 16.11
CA ALA A 195 9.78 -12.92 17.34
C ALA A 195 8.25 -12.82 17.36
N THR A 196 7.63 -13.14 18.48
CA THR A 196 6.17 -13.12 18.62
C THR A 196 5.67 -11.68 18.76
N VAL A 197 4.78 -11.28 17.86
CA VAL A 197 4.02 -10.02 17.93
C VAL A 197 2.91 -10.15 18.98
N LEU A 198 2.10 -11.23 18.87
CA LEU A 198 0.97 -11.54 19.74
C LEU A 198 0.98 -13.04 20.06
N SER A 199 0.94 -13.38 21.36
CA SER A 199 0.85 -14.79 21.82
C SER A 199 -0.58 -15.33 21.67
N ALA A 200 -1.19 -15.09 20.53
CA ALA A 200 -2.51 -15.52 20.10
C ALA A 200 -2.62 -15.38 18.58
N VAL A 201 -3.75 -15.78 18.00
CA VAL A 201 -4.05 -15.48 16.60
C VAL A 201 -4.27 -13.98 16.45
N GLY A 202 -3.55 -13.35 15.53
CA GLY A 202 -3.81 -12.00 15.05
C GLY A 202 -4.44 -12.08 13.67
N TYR A 203 -5.54 -11.37 13.47
CA TYR A 203 -6.28 -11.35 12.20
C TYR A 203 -5.99 -10.06 11.46
N TYR A 204 -6.01 -10.14 10.12
CA TYR A 204 -5.84 -8.99 9.24
C TYR A 204 -4.62 -8.13 9.59
N PRO A 205 -3.43 -8.75 9.78
CA PRO A 205 -2.22 -7.97 10.05
C PRO A 205 -1.87 -7.10 8.87
N ASP A 206 -1.25 -5.95 9.16
CA ASP A 206 -0.53 -5.15 8.18
C ASP A 206 0.67 -4.45 8.82
N VAL A 207 1.61 -4.01 7.97
CA VAL A 207 2.85 -3.37 8.42
C VAL A 207 3.15 -2.13 7.58
N ALA A 208 3.57 -1.05 8.25
CA ALA A 208 4.00 0.18 7.58
C ALA A 208 5.31 0.69 8.17
N PHE A 209 6.31 0.95 7.33
CA PHE A 209 7.61 1.46 7.75
C PHE A 209 7.60 2.98 7.89
N ASP A 210 7.80 3.46 9.10
CA ASP A 210 8.05 4.87 9.44
C ASP A 210 9.54 5.18 9.30
N SER A 211 9.93 5.72 8.16
CA SER A 211 11.32 6.07 7.85
C SER A 211 11.86 7.22 8.72
N SER A 212 10.99 8.02 9.32
CA SER A 212 11.38 9.15 10.19
C SER A 212 11.83 8.67 11.56
N ASN A 213 11.14 7.66 12.11
CA ASN A 213 11.46 7.07 13.40
C ASN A 213 12.30 5.80 13.30
N ASN A 214 12.52 5.28 12.08
CA ASN A 214 13.18 4.00 11.83
C ASN A 214 12.48 2.86 12.58
N LYS A 215 11.17 2.75 12.40
CA LYS A 215 10.29 1.81 13.08
C LYS A 215 9.22 1.29 12.13
N PHE A 216 8.64 0.15 12.47
CA PHE A 216 7.40 -0.29 11.82
C PHE A 216 6.22 -0.12 12.78
N ALA A 217 5.09 0.27 12.24
CA ALA A 217 3.80 -0.01 12.85
C ALA A 217 3.34 -1.39 12.39
N VAL A 218 3.05 -2.28 13.32
CA VAL A 218 2.40 -3.57 13.07
C VAL A 218 0.99 -3.46 13.60
N VAL A 219 0.01 -3.49 12.70
CA VAL A 219 -1.43 -3.40 13.04
C VAL A 219 -2.09 -4.76 12.89
N TYR A 220 -3.09 -5.06 13.68
CA TYR A 220 -3.83 -6.34 13.63
C TYR A 220 -5.13 -6.25 14.44
N SER A 221 -6.08 -7.14 14.18
CA SER A 221 -7.18 -7.43 15.09
C SER A 221 -6.77 -8.56 16.03
N ASN A 222 -6.98 -8.39 17.34
CA ASN A 222 -6.71 -9.43 18.34
C ASN A 222 -7.86 -10.47 18.38
N ASN A 223 -7.74 -11.46 19.27
CA ASN A 223 -8.77 -12.51 19.43
C ASN A 223 -10.17 -11.98 19.79
N ASP A 224 -10.26 -10.80 20.41
CA ASP A 224 -11.51 -10.15 20.73
C ASP A 224 -12.03 -9.27 19.58
N SER A 225 -11.37 -9.35 18.41
CA SER A 225 -11.65 -8.59 17.20
C SER A 225 -11.42 -7.07 17.34
N HIS A 226 -10.65 -6.62 18.34
CA HIS A 226 -10.32 -5.21 18.51
C HIS A 226 -9.03 -4.84 17.75
N GLY A 227 -9.03 -3.67 17.12
CA GLY A 227 -7.86 -3.13 16.43
C GLY A 227 -6.73 -2.77 17.39
N LYS A 228 -5.57 -3.35 17.17
CA LYS A 228 -4.36 -3.18 17.98
C LYS A 228 -3.17 -2.84 17.10
N ALA A 229 -2.19 -2.20 17.72
CA ALA A 229 -0.90 -1.91 17.08
C ALA A 229 0.26 -2.13 18.04
N LYS A 230 1.41 -2.52 17.50
CA LYS A 230 2.70 -2.50 18.19
C LYS A 230 3.75 -1.85 17.30
N VAL A 231 4.69 -1.17 17.93
CA VAL A 231 5.86 -0.62 17.24
C VAL A 231 6.96 -1.67 17.20
N ALA A 232 7.41 -2.04 16.00
CA ALA A 232 8.54 -2.94 15.83
C ALA A 232 9.84 -2.17 15.62
N THR A 233 10.91 -2.66 16.23
CA THR A 233 12.28 -2.14 16.09
C THR A 233 13.18 -3.24 15.59
N ILE A 234 13.86 -3.01 14.46
CA ILE A 234 14.85 -3.92 13.91
C ILE A 234 16.25 -3.58 14.49
N SER A 235 16.99 -4.61 14.88
CA SER A 235 18.39 -4.52 15.29
C SER A 235 19.16 -5.69 14.67
N GLY A 236 19.94 -5.43 13.64
CA GLY A 236 20.61 -6.47 12.86
C GLY A 236 19.61 -7.36 12.12
N THR A 237 19.46 -8.61 12.56
CA THR A 237 18.48 -9.57 12.01
C THR A 237 17.38 -9.92 13.03
N ASP A 238 17.32 -9.22 14.14
CA ASP A 238 16.33 -9.44 15.18
C ASP A 238 15.29 -8.32 15.16
N VAL A 239 14.07 -8.63 15.59
CA VAL A 239 12.99 -7.66 15.78
C VAL A 239 12.47 -7.74 17.21
N SER A 240 12.15 -6.59 17.78
CA SER A 240 11.52 -6.45 19.09
C SER A 240 10.30 -5.55 18.99
N TYR A 241 9.34 -5.72 19.90
CA TYR A 241 8.06 -5.03 19.89
C TYR A 241 7.87 -4.22 21.17
N GLY A 242 7.33 -3.00 21.00
CA GLY A 242 6.90 -2.16 22.11
C GLY A 242 5.57 -2.59 22.72
N SER A 243 4.99 -1.71 23.52
CA SER A 243 3.70 -1.93 24.18
C SER A 243 2.56 -1.99 23.15
N GLU A 244 1.53 -2.80 23.43
CA GLU A 244 0.32 -2.84 22.62
C GLU A 244 -0.50 -1.57 22.81
N ALA A 245 -0.84 -0.90 21.71
CA ALA A 245 -1.75 0.23 21.66
C ALA A 245 -3.10 -0.21 21.07
N THR A 246 -4.19 0.45 21.49
CA THR A 246 -5.52 0.25 20.91
C THR A 246 -5.74 1.23 19.77
N ILE A 247 -6.07 0.72 18.57
CA ILE A 247 -6.49 1.49 17.40
C ILE A 247 -7.93 1.95 17.62
N ALA A 248 -8.82 1.00 17.87
CA ALA A 248 -10.23 1.22 18.15
C ALA A 248 -10.71 0.28 19.25
N SER A 249 -11.63 0.74 20.10
CA SER A 249 -12.31 -0.12 21.06
C SER A 249 -13.45 -0.94 20.43
N ALA A 250 -13.82 -0.59 19.21
CA ALA A 250 -14.78 -1.29 18.38
C ALA A 250 -14.17 -2.56 17.77
N GLN A 251 -15.02 -3.47 17.30
CA GLN A 251 -14.56 -4.59 16.47
C GLN A 251 -14.07 -4.07 15.12
N THR A 252 -12.86 -4.43 14.77
CA THR A 252 -12.21 -4.00 13.51
C THR A 252 -11.85 -5.20 12.64
N ARG A 253 -12.00 -5.04 11.33
CA ARG A 253 -11.58 -6.04 10.33
C ARG A 253 -10.84 -5.37 9.19
N TYR A 254 -10.09 -6.20 8.45
CA TYR A 254 -9.48 -5.78 7.18
C TYR A 254 -8.61 -4.53 7.32
N LEU A 255 -7.70 -4.52 8.32
CA LEU A 255 -6.83 -3.38 8.55
C LEU A 255 -5.80 -3.25 7.42
N GLN A 256 -5.58 -2.01 7.00
CA GLN A 256 -4.51 -1.61 6.08
C GLN A 256 -3.79 -0.39 6.67
N ALA A 257 -2.48 -0.37 6.59
CA ALA A 257 -1.65 0.69 7.15
C ALA A 257 -0.68 1.26 6.12
N ILE A 258 -0.50 2.58 6.14
CA ILE A 258 0.47 3.27 5.25
C ILE A 258 1.19 4.37 6.02
N PHE A 259 2.43 4.65 5.65
CA PHE A 259 3.19 5.75 6.21
C PHE A 259 3.06 7.02 5.36
N ASP A 260 2.52 8.07 5.96
CA ASP A 260 2.53 9.44 5.43
C ASP A 260 3.86 10.11 5.79
N SER A 261 4.81 10.08 4.87
CA SER A 261 6.15 10.64 5.09
C SER A 261 6.17 12.16 5.17
N SER A 262 5.13 12.85 4.73
CA SER A 262 5.04 14.32 4.79
C SER A 262 4.65 14.82 6.17
N ASN A 263 3.78 14.09 6.85
CA ASN A 263 3.31 14.42 8.20
C ASN A 263 3.97 13.58 9.28
N ASN A 264 4.80 12.58 8.90
CA ASN A 264 5.38 11.58 9.80
C ASN A 264 4.30 10.87 10.62
N LYS A 265 3.33 10.29 9.93
CA LYS A 265 2.18 9.62 10.53
C LYS A 265 1.93 8.25 9.91
N ILE A 266 1.39 7.36 10.70
CA ILE A 266 0.79 6.13 10.22
C ILE A 266 -0.71 6.38 10.01
N VAL A 267 -1.24 6.02 8.86
CA VAL A 267 -2.68 6.02 8.61
C VAL A 267 -3.14 4.58 8.54
N VAL A 268 -4.17 4.25 9.29
CA VAL A 268 -4.79 2.92 9.30
C VAL A 268 -6.23 3.06 8.83
N ALA A 269 -6.62 2.30 7.80
CA ALA A 269 -8.00 2.14 7.38
C ALA A 269 -8.51 0.76 7.76
N TYR A 270 -9.78 0.64 8.10
CA TYR A 270 -10.40 -0.60 8.55
C TYR A 270 -11.92 -0.56 8.42
N ASP A 271 -12.53 -1.72 8.51
CA ASP A 271 -13.96 -1.89 8.64
C ASP A 271 -14.34 -1.80 10.13
N ASP A 272 -15.16 -0.81 10.49
CA ASP A 272 -15.67 -0.59 11.84
C ASP A 272 -17.01 -1.32 12.04
N GLN A 273 -16.95 -2.50 12.66
CA GLN A 273 -18.10 -3.37 12.85
C GLN A 273 -19.16 -2.78 13.80
N ASP A 274 -18.73 -1.95 14.76
CA ASP A 274 -19.64 -1.35 15.74
C ASP A 274 -20.33 -0.08 15.18
N ASN A 275 -19.79 0.46 14.09
CA ASN A 275 -20.38 1.58 13.34
C ASN A 275 -21.04 1.11 12.01
N SER A 276 -21.83 0.04 12.07
CA SER A 276 -22.54 -0.50 10.89
C SER A 276 -21.62 -0.93 9.74
N THR A 277 -20.44 -1.44 10.04
CA THR A 277 -19.45 -1.90 9.06
C THR A 277 -18.95 -0.80 8.12
N VAL A 278 -18.89 0.44 8.58
CA VAL A 278 -18.47 1.56 7.76
C VAL A 278 -16.95 1.64 7.67
N GLY A 279 -16.44 1.91 6.47
CA GLY A 279 -15.02 2.16 6.24
C GLY A 279 -14.53 3.38 7.03
N THR A 280 -13.60 3.16 7.95
CA THR A 280 -13.09 4.14 8.91
C THR A 280 -11.57 4.23 8.79
N ALA A 281 -11.01 5.40 9.06
CA ALA A 281 -9.57 5.62 9.11
C ALA A 281 -9.16 6.38 10.38
N ILE A 282 -7.93 6.14 10.83
CA ILE A 282 -7.35 6.79 12.02
C ILE A 282 -5.88 7.09 11.80
N VAL A 283 -5.38 8.15 12.46
CA VAL A 283 -3.99 8.60 12.33
C VAL A 283 -3.20 8.24 13.58
N GLY A 284 -2.11 7.50 13.40
CA GLY A 284 -1.17 7.09 14.43
C GLY A 284 0.11 7.95 14.44
N THR A 285 0.67 8.16 15.60
CA THR A 285 1.96 8.83 15.81
C THR A 285 2.90 7.91 16.58
N ILE A 286 4.02 7.52 15.97
CA ILE A 286 5.07 6.74 16.63
C ILE A 286 5.96 7.68 17.43
N SER A 287 6.26 7.29 18.67
CA SER A 287 7.22 7.94 19.54
C SER A 287 8.01 6.88 20.31
N SER A 288 9.28 6.76 20.03
CA SER A 288 10.15 5.71 20.57
C SER A 288 9.63 4.30 20.19
N THR A 289 9.10 3.54 21.14
CA THR A 289 8.55 2.19 20.95
C THR A 289 7.05 2.13 21.13
N ASP A 290 6.40 3.27 21.23
CA ASP A 290 4.95 3.39 21.43
C ASP A 290 4.29 4.09 20.24
N ILE A 291 3.02 3.78 20.00
CA ILE A 291 2.17 4.47 19.04
C ILE A 291 0.90 4.96 19.72
N THR A 292 0.50 6.18 19.40
CA THR A 292 -0.76 6.77 19.88
C THR A 292 -1.63 7.16 18.72
N PHE A 293 -2.93 7.01 18.86
CA PHE A 293 -3.89 7.29 17.80
C PHE A 293 -4.73 8.53 18.10
N GLY A 294 -5.12 9.23 17.03
CA GLY A 294 -5.99 10.40 17.08
C GLY A 294 -7.47 10.01 17.10
N THR A 295 -8.29 10.83 16.45
CA THR A 295 -9.74 10.59 16.33
C THR A 295 -10.05 9.84 15.05
N GLU A 296 -10.93 8.87 15.14
CA GLU A 296 -11.46 8.13 13.99
C GLU A 296 -12.23 9.06 13.04
N ALA A 297 -12.11 8.79 11.75
CA ALA A 297 -12.83 9.49 10.70
C ALA A 297 -13.47 8.48 9.74
N VAL A 298 -14.75 8.62 9.46
CA VAL A 298 -15.44 7.85 8.43
C VAL A 298 -14.86 8.22 7.07
N ILE A 299 -14.48 7.23 6.25
CA ILE A 299 -13.94 7.46 4.90
C ILE A 299 -15.05 7.99 3.99
N ALA A 300 -16.18 7.30 3.96
CA ALA A 300 -17.39 7.76 3.27
C ALA A 300 -18.64 7.17 3.92
N SER A 301 -19.72 7.95 3.93
CA SER A 301 -20.98 7.48 4.47
C SER A 301 -21.54 6.32 3.63
N GLY A 302 -21.77 5.19 4.27
CA GLY A 302 -22.28 3.99 3.62
C GLY A 302 -21.22 3.10 2.96
N LEU A 303 -19.97 3.53 2.89
CA LEU A 303 -18.89 2.67 2.41
C LEU A 303 -18.71 1.47 3.35
N THR A 304 -18.87 0.25 2.83
CA THR A 304 -18.62 -0.97 3.58
C THR A 304 -17.42 -1.73 3.01
N ILE A 305 -16.44 -2.04 3.85
CA ILE A 305 -15.28 -2.85 3.50
C ILE A 305 -15.61 -4.29 3.87
N GLN A 306 -15.71 -5.19 2.89
CA GLN A 306 -16.18 -6.56 3.10
C GLN A 306 -15.06 -7.61 3.12
N SER A 307 -13.84 -7.22 2.75
CA SER A 307 -12.68 -8.11 2.68
C SER A 307 -11.38 -7.30 2.70
N SER A 308 -10.29 -7.88 3.21
CA SER A 308 -8.94 -7.30 3.10
C SER A 308 -8.46 -7.12 1.66
N SER A 309 -9.02 -7.87 0.72
CA SER A 309 -8.73 -7.72 -0.72
C SER A 309 -9.61 -6.70 -1.43
N TYR A 310 -10.57 -6.10 -0.75
CA TYR A 310 -11.52 -5.15 -1.36
C TYR A 310 -11.20 -3.70 -1.06
N HIS A 311 -10.11 -3.43 -0.38
CA HIS A 311 -9.56 -2.09 -0.23
C HIS A 311 -8.03 -2.12 -0.14
N ASP A 312 -7.42 -1.00 -0.47
CA ASP A 312 -5.99 -0.78 -0.35
C ASP A 312 -5.69 0.71 -0.14
N LEU A 313 -4.52 0.99 0.42
CA LEU A 313 -4.03 2.34 0.69
C LEU A 313 -2.73 2.59 -0.05
N THR A 314 -2.58 3.79 -0.60
CA THR A 314 -1.28 4.28 -1.04
C THR A 314 -1.11 5.75 -0.68
N PHE A 315 0.15 6.19 -0.56
CA PHE A 315 0.49 7.58 -0.23
C PHE A 315 1.07 8.31 -1.43
N ASP A 316 0.35 9.31 -1.91
CA ASP A 316 0.84 10.26 -2.92
C ASP A 316 1.72 11.31 -2.25
N SER A 317 3.03 11.11 -2.29
CA SER A 317 4.02 12.01 -1.71
C SER A 317 4.16 13.33 -2.47
N SER A 318 3.68 13.42 -3.70
CA SER A 318 3.71 14.65 -4.50
C SER A 318 2.66 15.67 -4.06
N LEU A 319 1.50 15.19 -3.63
CA LEU A 319 0.38 16.02 -3.18
C LEU A 319 0.11 15.90 -1.67
N ASN A 320 0.86 15.05 -0.97
CA ASN A 320 0.66 14.74 0.45
C ASN A 320 -0.77 14.23 0.72
N LYS A 321 -1.20 13.23 -0.05
CA LYS A 321 -2.54 12.66 0.04
C LYS A 321 -2.49 11.16 0.30
N ILE A 322 -3.42 10.70 1.13
CA ILE A 322 -3.73 9.28 1.25
C ILE A 322 -4.77 8.94 0.19
N ILE A 323 -4.51 7.92 -0.59
CA ILE A 323 -5.46 7.42 -1.57
C ILE A 323 -6.00 6.09 -1.04
N HIS A 324 -7.26 6.06 -0.71
CA HIS A 324 -8.00 4.84 -0.37
C HIS A 324 -8.74 4.38 -1.61
N PHE A 325 -8.42 3.19 -2.08
CA PHE A 325 -9.07 2.52 -3.20
C PHE A 325 -9.87 1.35 -2.67
N SER A 326 -11.14 1.24 -3.05
CA SER A 326 -12.01 0.19 -2.52
C SER A 326 -13.11 -0.22 -3.50
N ARG A 327 -13.59 -1.45 -3.29
CA ARG A 327 -14.92 -1.90 -3.70
C ARG A 327 -15.94 -1.39 -2.69
N ASP A 328 -17.01 -0.78 -3.16
CA ASP A 328 -18.11 -0.35 -2.31
C ASP A 328 -19.19 -1.44 -2.19
N GLY A 329 -19.17 -2.16 -1.10
CA GLY A 329 -20.15 -3.25 -0.85
C GLY A 329 -21.58 -2.79 -0.58
N SER A 330 -21.84 -1.49 -0.44
CA SER A 330 -23.18 -0.97 -0.12
C SER A 330 -24.02 -0.59 -1.34
N GLY A 331 -23.41 -0.40 -2.51
CA GLY A 331 -24.08 0.28 -3.62
C GLY A 331 -23.96 -0.30 -5.01
N GLY A 332 -23.40 -1.50 -5.20
CA GLY A 332 -23.25 -2.08 -6.55
C GLY A 332 -21.87 -2.68 -6.78
N ASP A 333 -21.06 -2.70 -5.75
CA ASP A 333 -19.70 -3.24 -5.80
C ASP A 333 -18.74 -2.42 -6.70
N ASP A 334 -19.06 -1.13 -6.89
CA ASP A 334 -18.30 -0.22 -7.74
C ASP A 334 -16.87 0.03 -7.22
N ALA A 335 -15.97 0.33 -8.14
CA ALA A 335 -14.62 0.79 -7.83
C ALA A 335 -14.62 2.26 -7.38
N LYS A 336 -14.24 2.54 -6.14
CA LYS A 336 -14.24 3.88 -5.56
C LYS A 336 -12.88 4.32 -5.04
N ILE A 337 -12.57 5.59 -5.26
CA ILE A 337 -11.40 6.27 -4.71
C ILE A 337 -11.87 7.35 -3.74
N HIS A 338 -11.22 7.41 -2.60
CA HIS A 338 -11.36 8.49 -1.62
C HIS A 338 -9.99 9.10 -1.36
N VAL A 339 -9.90 10.43 -1.50
CA VAL A 339 -8.64 11.16 -1.29
C VAL A 339 -8.63 11.76 0.10
N GLY A 340 -7.73 11.28 0.95
CA GLY A 340 -7.55 11.69 2.34
C GLY A 340 -6.50 12.78 2.52
N THR A 341 -6.73 13.68 3.46
CA THR A 341 -5.78 14.70 3.88
C THR A 341 -5.52 14.59 5.38
N VAL A 342 -4.28 14.32 5.76
CA VAL A 342 -3.86 14.27 7.16
C VAL A 342 -3.54 15.69 7.66
N SER A 343 -4.02 16.02 8.85
CA SER A 343 -3.72 17.25 9.57
C SER A 343 -3.56 16.97 11.06
N GLY A 344 -2.33 17.05 11.54
CA GLY A 344 -1.98 16.68 12.91
C GLY A 344 -2.25 15.20 13.19
N THR A 345 -3.23 14.90 14.03
CA THR A 345 -3.64 13.52 14.37
C THR A 345 -5.04 13.18 13.81
N SER A 346 -5.51 13.95 12.84
CA SER A 346 -6.81 13.75 12.20
C SER A 346 -6.64 13.54 10.69
N ILE A 347 -7.60 12.88 10.08
CA ILE A 347 -7.69 12.72 8.61
C ILE A 347 -9.10 13.12 8.17
N SER A 348 -9.20 13.71 7.01
CA SER A 348 -10.50 14.00 6.36
C SER A 348 -10.46 13.55 4.90
N PHE A 349 -11.58 13.09 4.39
CA PHE A 349 -11.71 12.61 3.02
C PHE A 349 -12.57 13.55 2.19
N GLY A 350 -12.19 13.69 0.91
CA GLY A 350 -12.97 14.40 -0.10
C GLY A 350 -14.13 13.55 -0.64
N SER A 351 -14.81 14.08 -1.67
CA SER A 351 -15.85 13.34 -2.35
C SER A 351 -15.27 12.09 -3.04
N GLU A 352 -16.08 11.06 -3.12
CA GLU A 352 -15.72 9.82 -3.83
C GLU A 352 -15.56 10.04 -5.33
N THR A 353 -14.76 9.18 -5.94
CA THR A 353 -14.63 9.07 -7.40
C THR A 353 -14.88 7.63 -7.79
N VAL A 354 -15.84 7.42 -8.67
CA VAL A 354 -16.13 6.12 -9.29
C VAL A 354 -15.23 5.94 -10.52
N ILE A 355 -14.61 4.77 -10.70
CA ILE A 355 -13.64 4.54 -11.76
C ILE A 355 -14.24 3.86 -12.97
N ASN A 356 -14.95 2.76 -12.82
CA ASN A 356 -15.40 1.90 -13.91
C ASN A 356 -16.92 1.97 -14.17
N GLY A 357 -17.53 3.09 -13.85
CA GLY A 357 -18.98 3.26 -14.06
C GLY A 357 -19.79 2.50 -13.00
N SER A 358 -20.53 1.47 -13.43
CA SER A 358 -21.38 0.65 -12.55
C SER A 358 -20.99 -0.83 -12.54
N ASP A 359 -19.79 -1.16 -13.03
CA ASP A 359 -19.35 -2.53 -13.08
C ASP A 359 -18.73 -2.95 -11.74
N ALA A 360 -19.14 -4.10 -11.24
CA ALA A 360 -18.62 -4.64 -10.01
C ALA A 360 -17.14 -5.01 -10.14
N ILE A 361 -16.38 -4.79 -9.08
CA ILE A 361 -14.97 -5.17 -9.01
C ILE A 361 -14.70 -6.09 -7.82
N GLN A 362 -13.61 -6.82 -7.90
CA GLN A 362 -13.06 -7.57 -6.78
C GLN A 362 -11.55 -7.40 -6.70
N SER A 363 -10.99 -7.76 -5.56
CA SER A 363 -9.54 -7.89 -5.37
C SER A 363 -8.77 -6.70 -5.93
N VAL A 364 -8.60 -5.69 -5.10
CA VAL A 364 -7.97 -4.41 -5.46
C VAL A 364 -6.52 -4.33 -4.99
N GLY A 365 -5.74 -3.47 -5.65
CA GLY A 365 -4.40 -3.08 -5.25
C GLY A 365 -4.11 -1.66 -5.72
N ALA A 366 -3.28 -0.93 -4.98
CA ALA A 366 -2.90 0.44 -5.27
C ALA A 366 -1.41 0.68 -5.03
N THR A 367 -0.79 1.49 -5.87
CA THR A 367 0.58 1.97 -5.61
C THR A 367 0.80 3.35 -6.21
N PHE A 368 1.70 4.13 -5.61
CA PHE A 368 2.07 5.45 -6.10
C PHE A 368 3.37 5.39 -6.91
N ASP A 369 3.28 5.74 -8.19
CA ASP A 369 4.42 5.96 -9.07
C ASP A 369 4.98 7.38 -8.82
N SER A 370 6.02 7.46 -8.01
CA SER A 370 6.65 8.73 -7.64
C SER A 370 7.43 9.38 -8.78
N ASN A 371 7.73 8.67 -9.86
CA ASN A 371 8.36 9.23 -11.05
C ASN A 371 7.34 9.93 -11.95
N ALA A 372 6.19 9.31 -12.18
CA ALA A 372 5.12 9.88 -12.98
C ALA A 372 4.22 10.82 -12.16
N ASN A 373 4.30 10.80 -10.81
CA ASN A 373 3.35 11.43 -9.88
C ASN A 373 1.91 10.98 -10.17
N LYS A 374 1.72 9.68 -10.23
CA LYS A 374 0.46 9.02 -10.54
C LYS A 374 0.18 7.88 -9.58
N VAL A 375 -1.07 7.60 -9.35
CA VAL A 375 -1.50 6.39 -8.65
C VAL A 375 -1.90 5.35 -9.69
N VAL A 376 -1.40 4.14 -9.54
CA VAL A 376 -1.85 3.00 -10.33
C VAL A 376 -2.73 2.13 -9.46
N LEU A 377 -3.89 1.81 -9.98
CA LEU A 377 -4.90 0.98 -9.35
C LEU A 377 -5.11 -0.27 -10.19
N ALA A 378 -5.22 -1.43 -9.54
CA ALA A 378 -5.51 -2.68 -10.22
C ALA A 378 -6.68 -3.39 -9.52
N TYR A 379 -7.52 -4.06 -10.30
CA TYR A 379 -8.68 -4.78 -9.81
C TYR A 379 -9.06 -5.93 -10.74
N LEU A 380 -9.89 -6.83 -10.25
CA LEU A 380 -10.62 -7.79 -11.05
C LEU A 380 -11.88 -7.09 -11.54
N ASP A 381 -12.07 -7.03 -12.85
CA ASP A 381 -13.18 -6.35 -13.50
C ASP A 381 -14.27 -7.35 -13.89
N GLU A 382 -15.36 -7.40 -13.10
CA GLU A 382 -16.48 -8.30 -13.35
C GLU A 382 -17.25 -7.93 -14.63
N GLY A 383 -17.27 -6.64 -14.97
CA GLY A 383 -17.88 -6.15 -16.21
C GLY A 383 -17.12 -6.57 -17.46
N ASN A 384 -15.84 -6.90 -17.32
CA ASN A 384 -14.97 -7.35 -18.41
C ASN A 384 -14.48 -8.79 -18.19
N SER A 385 -15.40 -9.74 -18.06
CA SER A 385 -15.09 -11.18 -17.98
C SER A 385 -14.18 -11.59 -16.82
N ASN A 386 -14.16 -10.85 -15.72
CA ASN A 386 -13.29 -11.03 -14.56
C ASN A 386 -11.79 -10.87 -14.90
N TYR A 387 -11.45 -10.10 -15.90
CA TYR A 387 -10.05 -9.85 -16.29
C TYR A 387 -9.32 -8.99 -15.26
N GLY A 388 -8.02 -9.23 -15.13
CA GLY A 388 -7.13 -8.35 -14.39
C GLY A 388 -6.95 -7.01 -15.12
N THR A 389 -7.47 -5.93 -14.54
CA THR A 389 -7.51 -4.61 -15.16
C THR A 389 -6.77 -3.58 -14.29
N ALA A 390 -6.10 -2.62 -14.91
CA ALA A 390 -5.43 -1.52 -14.24
C ALA A 390 -5.80 -0.18 -14.86
N VAL A 391 -5.80 0.87 -14.03
CA VAL A 391 -6.00 2.26 -14.45
C VAL A 391 -4.97 3.17 -13.80
N VAL A 392 -4.69 4.31 -14.45
CA VAL A 392 -3.85 5.37 -13.91
C VAL A 392 -4.73 6.50 -13.40
N PHE A 393 -4.63 6.78 -12.10
CA PHE A 393 -5.37 7.85 -11.45
C PHE A 393 -4.46 9.04 -11.18
N THR A 394 -4.94 10.23 -11.47
CA THR A 394 -4.30 11.49 -11.11
C THR A 394 -5.21 12.22 -10.13
N PRO A 395 -4.81 12.35 -8.85
CA PRO A 395 -5.57 13.16 -7.92
C PRO A 395 -5.65 14.62 -8.36
N ALA A 396 -6.70 15.31 -7.96
CA ALA A 396 -6.78 16.75 -8.17
C ALA A 396 -5.63 17.44 -7.42
N ASN A 397 -4.90 18.30 -8.11
CA ASN A 397 -4.01 19.23 -7.47
C ASN A 397 -4.81 20.47 -7.10
N ASP A 398 -5.50 20.44 -5.96
CA ASP A 398 -6.22 21.59 -5.46
C ASP A 398 -5.25 22.50 -4.69
N LEU A 399 -4.70 23.48 -5.40
CA LEU A 399 -3.86 24.53 -4.84
C LEU A 399 -4.70 25.66 -4.22
N SER A 400 -5.93 25.43 -3.85
CA SER A 400 -6.79 26.37 -3.13
C SER A 400 -6.33 26.61 -1.69
N GLY A 401 -5.03 26.71 -1.45
CA GLY A 401 -4.50 27.45 -0.32
C GLY A 401 -4.90 28.90 -0.52
N SER A 402 -5.90 29.38 0.21
CA SER A 402 -6.15 30.83 0.30
C SER A 402 -4.85 31.48 0.77
N LEU A 403 -4.16 32.16 -0.14
CA LEU A 403 -3.25 33.21 0.27
C LEU A 403 -4.09 34.13 1.14
N SER A 404 -3.78 34.20 2.44
CA SER A 404 -4.35 35.25 3.26
C SER A 404 -3.98 36.56 2.56
N THR A 405 -4.97 37.37 2.26
CA THR A 405 -4.83 38.63 1.54
C THR A 405 -4.00 39.66 2.32
N ASP A 406 -3.38 39.28 3.42
CA ASP A 406 -2.65 40.15 4.34
C ASP A 406 -1.19 40.43 3.95
N ALA A 407 -0.66 39.88 2.87
CA ALA A 407 0.77 39.99 2.60
C ALA A 407 1.20 40.56 1.25
N VAL A 408 0.29 40.96 0.38
CA VAL A 408 0.69 41.65 -0.87
C VAL A 408 -0.02 43.00 -0.99
N THR A 409 0.49 43.97 -0.26
CA THR A 409 0.23 45.38 -0.60
C THR A 409 0.90 45.61 -1.94
N ALA A 410 0.09 45.82 -2.98
CA ALA A 410 0.56 46.22 -4.30
C ALA A 410 1.42 47.48 -4.16
N GLY A 411 2.72 47.41 -4.38
CA GLY A 411 3.56 48.59 -4.37
C GLY A 411 5.07 48.41 -4.40
N THR A 412 5.57 47.21 -4.22
CA THR A 412 7.02 46.97 -4.33
C THR A 412 7.29 45.97 -5.45
N ALA A 413 7.72 46.52 -6.60
CA ALA A 413 8.24 45.69 -7.69
C ALA A 413 9.44 44.89 -7.14
N LEU A 414 9.36 43.56 -7.17
CA LEU A 414 10.52 42.69 -7.02
C LEU A 414 11.42 42.97 -8.23
N SER A 415 12.45 43.79 -8.05
CA SER A 415 13.50 43.92 -9.03
C SER A 415 14.37 42.66 -8.94
N ALA A 416 14.32 41.82 -9.97
CA ALA A 416 15.31 40.79 -10.17
C ALA A 416 16.64 41.44 -10.53
N THR A 417 17.63 41.31 -9.68
CA THR A 417 19.04 41.46 -10.02
C THR A 417 19.65 40.12 -10.32
#